data_ca6ef6b8c37508e48e888015b76c82f7
#
_entry.id   ca6ef6b8c37508e48e888015b76c82f7
#
_cell.length_a   1.000
_cell.length_b   1.000
_cell.length_c   1.000
_cell.angle_alpha   90.00
_cell.angle_beta   90.00
_cell.angle_gamma   90.00
#
_symmetry.space_group_name_H-M   'P 1'
#
loop_
_entity.id
_entity.type
_entity.pdbx_description
1 polymer ?
#
loop_
_entity_poly.entity_id
_entity_poly.type
_entity_poly.pdbx_seq_one_letter_code
_entity_poly.pdbx_strand_id
1 'polypeptide(L)'
;DFRFKCVFDPTDRHLRQLETPERLELMKPFFAHGGCVILGIHEPTDTAMAKMWLLTYTPKPSDAKRGLLPIDLAKDECFLLDLWTHPDYRRQAVAFTMAYELGACVDRFYPQLRWVYGYAHKDNEASRNLMELIYGMWAVQEIKEVEIGDFWVNVVPGSDTPKFGPFSKKGRHSGDGFQMPGRPRSGDM
;
A
#
# COMPACT_ATOMS: atom_id res chain seq x y z
N ASP A 1 23.66 -9.23 2.51
CA ASP A 1 23.45 -9.20 1.06
C ASP A 1 21.96 -9.35 0.75
N PHE A 2 21.39 -8.28 0.20
CA PHE A 2 19.98 -8.19 -0.15
C PHE A 2 19.86 -7.79 -1.62
N ARG A 3 18.90 -8.37 -2.31
CA ARG A 3 18.46 -7.89 -3.63
C ARG A 3 16.99 -7.55 -3.61
N PHE A 4 16.59 -6.67 -4.50
CA PHE A 4 15.20 -6.25 -4.64
C PHE A 4 14.72 -6.54 -6.05
N LYS A 5 13.43 -6.81 -6.20
CA LYS A 5 12.80 -6.98 -7.51
C LYS A 5 11.36 -6.50 -7.52
N CYS A 6 10.92 -5.96 -8.67
CA CYS A 6 9.51 -5.72 -8.94
C CYS A 6 8.89 -6.98 -9.52
N VAL A 7 7.77 -7.40 -8.96
CA VAL A 7 7.02 -8.60 -9.33
C VAL A 7 5.66 -8.18 -9.86
N PHE A 8 5.35 -8.60 -11.09
CA PHE A 8 4.09 -8.33 -11.79
C PHE A 8 3.23 -9.58 -11.97
N ASP A 9 3.68 -10.70 -11.43
CA ASP A 9 3.02 -12.00 -11.58
C ASP A 9 2.70 -12.59 -10.20
N PRO A 10 1.41 -12.88 -9.92
CA PRO A 10 1.02 -13.50 -8.65
C PRO A 10 1.58 -14.92 -8.47
N THR A 11 2.14 -15.53 -9.50
CA THR A 11 2.74 -16.86 -9.43
C THR A 11 4.21 -16.86 -9.00
N ASP A 12 4.81 -15.68 -8.81
CA ASP A 12 6.20 -15.55 -8.39
C ASP A 12 6.50 -16.34 -7.10
N ARG A 13 7.58 -17.11 -7.11
CA ARG A 13 7.93 -18.03 -6.01
C ARG A 13 8.22 -17.31 -4.69
N HIS A 14 8.86 -16.13 -4.74
CA HIS A 14 9.20 -15.39 -3.53
C HIS A 14 7.97 -14.66 -2.97
N LEU A 15 7.07 -14.20 -3.83
CA LEU A 15 5.81 -13.62 -3.39
C LEU A 15 4.97 -14.66 -2.62
N ARG A 16 4.96 -15.90 -3.09
CA ARG A 16 4.26 -17.02 -2.43
C ARG A 16 4.86 -17.43 -1.07
N GLN A 17 6.08 -17.01 -0.76
CA GLN A 17 6.64 -17.19 0.59
C GLN A 17 6.04 -16.20 1.60
N LEU A 18 5.53 -15.05 1.16
CA LEU A 18 5.04 -13.96 1.99
C LEU A 18 3.52 -13.81 2.01
N GLU A 19 2.85 -14.40 1.04
CA GLU A 19 1.41 -14.23 0.85
C GLU A 19 0.68 -15.58 0.84
N THR A 20 -0.51 -15.59 1.45
CA THR A 20 -1.39 -16.76 1.36
C THR A 20 -2.05 -16.86 -0.02
N PRO A 21 -2.46 -18.07 -0.46
CA PRO A 21 -3.21 -18.23 -1.71
C PRO A 21 -4.45 -17.34 -1.78
N GLU A 22 -5.20 -17.22 -0.67
CA GLU A 22 -6.40 -16.39 -0.60
C GLU A 22 -6.07 -14.90 -0.78
N ARG A 23 -4.95 -14.45 -0.21
CA ARG A 23 -4.48 -13.07 -0.39
C ARG A 23 -4.09 -12.81 -1.84
N LEU A 24 -3.37 -13.73 -2.46
CA LEU A 24 -2.98 -13.64 -3.87
C LEU A 24 -4.20 -13.59 -4.80
N GLU A 25 -5.25 -14.38 -4.54
CA GLU A 25 -6.50 -14.31 -5.29
C GLU A 25 -7.16 -12.91 -5.18
N LEU A 26 -7.18 -12.33 -3.97
CA LEU A 26 -7.70 -10.98 -3.75
C LEU A 26 -6.89 -9.91 -4.49
N MET A 27 -5.59 -10.14 -4.69
CA MET A 27 -4.69 -9.18 -5.31
C MET A 27 -4.57 -9.33 -6.84
N LYS A 28 -5.16 -10.38 -7.44
CA LYS A 28 -5.16 -10.58 -8.91
C LYS A 28 -5.66 -9.37 -9.71
N PRO A 29 -6.75 -8.69 -9.33
CA PRO A 29 -7.20 -7.51 -10.06
C PRO A 29 -6.15 -6.39 -10.13
N PHE A 30 -5.34 -6.23 -9.07
CA PHE A 30 -4.28 -5.22 -9.05
C PHE A 30 -3.17 -5.54 -10.04
N PHE A 31 -2.74 -6.79 -10.13
CA PHE A 31 -1.80 -7.24 -11.17
C PHE A 31 -2.37 -7.04 -12.57
N ALA A 32 -3.64 -7.41 -12.79
CA ALA A 32 -4.31 -7.23 -14.07
C ALA A 32 -4.39 -5.76 -14.52
N HIS A 33 -4.38 -4.83 -13.57
CA HIS A 33 -4.38 -3.39 -13.83
C HIS A 33 -3.00 -2.73 -13.67
N GLY A 34 -1.94 -3.52 -13.74
CA GLY A 34 -0.57 -3.02 -13.76
C GLY A 34 0.03 -2.71 -12.39
N GLY A 35 -0.59 -3.12 -11.29
CA GLY A 35 0.05 -3.09 -9.98
C GLY A 35 1.21 -4.07 -9.87
N CYS A 36 2.11 -3.83 -8.92
CA CYS A 36 3.24 -4.73 -8.66
C CYS A 36 3.53 -4.86 -7.17
N VAL A 37 4.41 -5.81 -6.86
CA VAL A 37 5.00 -5.95 -5.52
C VAL A 37 6.50 -5.75 -5.62
N ILE A 38 7.05 -4.90 -4.77
CA ILE A 38 8.48 -4.79 -4.58
C ILE A 38 8.85 -5.78 -3.47
N LEU A 39 9.70 -6.74 -3.78
CA LEU A 39 10.17 -7.75 -2.84
C LEU A 39 11.63 -7.51 -2.48
N GLY A 40 11.94 -7.59 -1.19
CA GLY A 40 13.29 -7.73 -0.67
C GLY A 40 13.60 -9.21 -0.44
N ILE A 41 14.74 -9.66 -0.93
CA ILE A 41 15.19 -11.04 -0.89
C ILE A 41 16.55 -11.10 -0.22
N HIS A 42 16.69 -11.96 0.78
CA HIS A 42 17.97 -12.27 1.40
C HIS A 42 18.72 -13.24 0.49
N GLU A 43 19.79 -12.78 -0.16
CA GLU A 43 20.48 -13.54 -1.19
C GLU A 43 21.06 -14.87 -0.71
N PRO A 44 21.74 -14.94 0.47
CA PRO A 44 22.35 -16.20 0.92
C PRO A 44 21.36 -17.34 1.10
N THR A 45 20.09 -17.04 1.44
CA THR A 45 19.06 -18.07 1.68
C THR A 45 18.02 -18.12 0.57
N ASP A 46 18.07 -17.19 -0.38
CA ASP A 46 17.07 -16.99 -1.44
C ASP A 46 15.63 -16.88 -0.90
N THR A 47 15.49 -16.24 0.27
CA THR A 47 14.23 -16.11 1.01
C THR A 47 13.68 -14.68 0.92
N ALA A 48 12.40 -14.54 0.64
CA ALA A 48 11.74 -13.25 0.68
C ALA A 48 11.62 -12.76 2.13
N MET A 49 12.12 -11.55 2.39
CA MET A 49 12.17 -10.99 3.75
C MET A 49 11.47 -9.64 3.90
N ALA A 50 11.03 -9.05 2.80
CA ALA A 50 10.28 -7.81 2.81
C ALA A 50 9.39 -7.68 1.58
N LYS A 51 8.31 -6.93 1.71
CA LYS A 51 7.38 -6.64 0.61
C LYS A 51 6.79 -5.25 0.74
N MET A 52 6.40 -4.69 -0.40
CA MET A 52 5.59 -3.49 -0.51
C MET A 52 4.75 -3.57 -1.79
N TRP A 53 3.46 -3.40 -1.68
CA TRP A 53 2.55 -3.34 -2.82
C TRP A 53 2.50 -1.93 -3.39
N LEU A 54 2.61 -1.82 -4.71
CA LEU A 54 2.33 -0.60 -5.47
C LEU A 54 1.07 -0.85 -6.29
N LEU A 55 0.01 -0.12 -5.99
CA LEU A 55 -1.30 -0.27 -6.59
C LEU A 55 -1.59 0.95 -7.46
N THR A 56 -1.94 0.71 -8.72
CA THR A 56 -2.24 1.76 -9.72
C THR A 56 -3.73 1.79 -10.07
N TYR A 57 -4.54 1.06 -9.33
CA TYR A 57 -5.95 0.88 -9.61
C TYR A 57 -6.75 0.76 -8.31
N THR A 58 -7.88 1.44 -8.26
CA THR A 58 -8.87 1.27 -7.20
C THR A 58 -9.94 0.29 -7.68
N PRO A 59 -10.06 -0.90 -7.06
CA PRO A 59 -11.10 -1.85 -7.43
C PRO A 59 -12.48 -1.24 -7.22
N LYS A 60 -13.35 -1.42 -8.18
CA LYS A 60 -14.77 -1.11 -7.98
C LYS A 60 -15.34 -2.05 -6.91
N PRO A 61 -16.40 -1.63 -6.19
CA PRO A 61 -17.03 -2.49 -5.19
C PRO A 61 -17.49 -3.85 -5.73
N SER A 62 -17.77 -3.94 -7.05
CA SER A 62 -18.09 -5.19 -7.74
C SER A 62 -16.91 -6.13 -7.93
N ASP A 63 -15.68 -5.61 -7.98
CA ASP A 63 -14.48 -6.37 -8.36
C ASP A 63 -13.73 -6.90 -7.14
N ALA A 64 -13.93 -6.28 -6.01
CA ALA A 64 -13.32 -6.68 -4.76
C ALA A 64 -14.41 -6.89 -3.70
N LYS A 65 -14.49 -8.08 -3.15
CA LYS A 65 -15.32 -8.35 -1.97
C LYS A 65 -14.90 -7.51 -0.74
N ARG A 66 -13.89 -6.62 -0.91
CA ARG A 66 -13.33 -5.74 0.13
C ARG A 66 -12.73 -4.51 -0.54
N GLY A 67 -13.21 -3.33 -0.22
CA GLY A 67 -12.52 -2.08 -0.55
C GLY A 67 -11.18 -2.04 0.19
N LEU A 68 -10.09 -2.21 -0.55
CA LEU A 68 -8.74 -2.19 0.01
C LEU A 68 -8.18 -0.77 0.11
N LEU A 69 -8.72 0.15 -0.67
CA LEU A 69 -8.24 1.51 -0.71
C LEU A 69 -9.32 2.51 -0.29
N PRO A 70 -8.97 3.45 0.58
CA PRO A 70 -9.87 4.51 1.01
C PRO A 70 -10.05 5.62 -0.03
N ILE A 71 -9.33 5.56 -1.15
CA ILE A 71 -9.29 6.61 -2.19
C ILE A 71 -9.49 6.02 -3.58
N ASP A 72 -10.01 6.84 -4.48
CA ASP A 72 -10.05 6.55 -5.91
C ASP A 72 -8.78 7.12 -6.55
N LEU A 73 -8.00 6.27 -7.21
CA LEU A 73 -6.76 6.66 -7.86
C LEU A 73 -7.01 7.20 -9.27
N ALA A 74 -6.40 8.34 -9.58
CA ALA A 74 -6.29 8.84 -10.94
C ALA A 74 -5.18 8.10 -11.70
N LYS A 75 -5.08 8.33 -13.02
CA LYS A 75 -4.11 7.62 -13.88
C LYS A 75 -2.64 7.92 -13.56
N ASP A 76 -2.37 9.04 -12.94
CA ASP A 76 -1.06 9.50 -12.52
C ASP A 76 -0.79 9.31 -11.02
N GLU A 77 -1.60 8.48 -10.38
CA GLU A 77 -1.56 8.21 -8.94
C GLU A 77 -1.33 6.72 -8.65
N CYS A 78 -0.63 6.45 -7.55
CA CYS A 78 -0.51 5.11 -7.00
C CYS A 78 -0.64 5.11 -5.49
N PHE A 79 -0.89 3.92 -4.95
CA PHE A 79 -1.02 3.71 -3.52
C PHE A 79 -0.05 2.63 -3.04
N LEU A 80 0.68 2.92 -1.99
CA LEU A 80 1.56 1.97 -1.31
C LEU A 80 0.78 1.27 -0.21
N LEU A 81 0.78 -0.05 -0.24
CA LEU A 81 0.08 -0.88 0.73
C LEU A 81 1.02 -1.94 1.29
N ASP A 82 0.83 -2.24 2.58
CA ASP A 82 1.41 -3.42 3.23
C ASP A 82 2.95 -3.47 3.13
N LEU A 83 3.60 -2.34 3.45
CA LEU A 83 5.04 -2.33 3.65
C LEU A 83 5.36 -3.18 4.90
N TRP A 84 6.03 -4.29 4.66
CA TRP A 84 6.38 -5.25 5.70
C TRP A 84 7.82 -5.73 5.56
N THR A 85 8.48 -5.88 6.70
CA THR A 85 9.83 -6.47 6.80
C THR A 85 9.80 -7.55 7.89
N HIS A 86 10.35 -8.71 7.56
CA HIS A 86 10.49 -9.83 8.50
C HIS A 86 11.23 -9.38 9.77
N PRO A 87 10.79 -9.75 10.96
CA PRO A 87 11.36 -9.29 12.23
C PRO A 87 12.90 -9.38 12.31
N ASP A 88 13.47 -10.48 11.84
CA ASP A 88 14.91 -10.75 11.90
C ASP A 88 15.75 -9.82 11.02
N TYR A 89 15.11 -9.18 10.03
CA TYR A 89 15.77 -8.24 9.10
C TYR A 89 15.42 -6.78 9.36
N ARG A 90 14.67 -6.51 10.43
CA ARG A 90 14.40 -5.12 10.85
C ARG A 90 15.67 -4.44 11.34
N ARG A 91 15.69 -3.11 11.25
CA ARG A 91 16.84 -2.25 11.63
C ARG A 91 18.11 -2.46 10.78
N GLN A 92 17.99 -3.14 9.64
CA GLN A 92 19.08 -3.37 8.68
C GLN A 92 18.91 -2.52 7.41
N ALA A 93 18.27 -1.37 7.52
CA ALA A 93 17.99 -0.42 6.44
C ALA A 93 17.13 -0.99 5.26
N VAL A 94 16.52 -2.17 5.43
CA VAL A 94 15.73 -2.81 4.37
C VAL A 94 14.60 -1.90 3.87
N ALA A 95 13.80 -1.33 4.78
CA ALA A 95 12.70 -0.44 4.40
C ALA A 95 13.20 0.86 3.72
N PHE A 96 14.37 1.36 4.10
CA PHE A 96 15.03 2.48 3.44
C PHE A 96 15.42 2.12 2.00
N THR A 97 16.07 0.96 1.81
CA THR A 97 16.45 0.50 0.48
C THR A 97 15.24 0.22 -0.40
N MET A 98 14.14 -0.29 0.17
CA MET A 98 12.87 -0.45 -0.55
C MET A 98 12.30 0.89 -1.05
N ALA A 99 12.49 1.99 -0.32
CA ALA A 99 12.10 3.32 -0.79
C ALA A 99 12.89 3.74 -2.04
N TYR A 100 14.19 3.48 -2.04
CA TYR A 100 15.04 3.72 -3.21
C TYR A 100 14.62 2.86 -4.41
N GLU A 101 14.36 1.57 -4.18
CA GLU A 101 13.90 0.64 -5.21
C GLU A 101 12.48 0.98 -5.72
N LEU A 102 11.64 1.57 -4.88
CA LEU A 102 10.36 2.14 -5.32
C LEU A 102 10.58 3.23 -6.36
N GLY A 103 11.49 4.18 -6.11
CA GLY A 103 11.82 5.23 -7.07
C GLY A 103 12.28 4.63 -8.40
N ALA A 104 13.22 3.71 -8.38
CA ALA A 104 13.72 3.03 -9.58
C ALA A 104 12.62 2.23 -10.31
N CYS A 105 11.72 1.59 -9.57
CA CYS A 105 10.56 0.87 -10.13
C CYS A 105 9.60 1.85 -10.82
N VAL A 106 9.27 2.97 -10.16
CA VAL A 106 8.37 3.99 -10.71
C VAL A 106 8.98 4.59 -11.98
N ASP A 107 10.21 5.02 -11.96
CA ASP A 107 10.90 5.62 -13.11
C ASP A 107 10.92 4.67 -14.31
N ARG A 108 11.13 3.39 -14.06
CA ARG A 108 11.26 2.38 -15.12
C ARG A 108 9.94 1.91 -15.71
N PHE A 109 8.93 1.67 -14.87
CA PHE A 109 7.70 1.00 -15.27
C PHE A 109 6.47 1.89 -15.25
N TYR A 110 6.53 3.03 -14.54
CA TYR A 110 5.39 3.91 -14.34
C TYR A 110 5.74 5.40 -14.50
N PRO A 111 6.37 5.79 -15.62
CA PRO A 111 6.84 7.18 -15.82
C PRO A 111 5.71 8.22 -15.81
N GLN A 112 4.45 7.78 -15.91
CA GLN A 112 3.29 8.64 -15.84
C GLN A 112 2.89 9.00 -14.39
N LEU A 113 3.37 8.26 -13.38
CA LEU A 113 3.01 8.49 -11.98
C LEU A 113 3.65 9.77 -11.47
N ARG A 114 2.85 10.57 -10.79
CA ARG A 114 3.25 11.83 -10.18
C ARG A 114 2.99 11.86 -8.68
N TRP A 115 2.02 11.06 -8.23
CA TRP A 115 1.57 11.08 -6.86
C TRP A 115 1.58 9.68 -6.26
N VAL A 116 2.14 9.61 -5.08
CA VAL A 116 2.22 8.37 -4.31
C VAL A 116 1.49 8.58 -3.00
N TYR A 117 0.52 7.72 -2.73
CA TYR A 117 -0.23 7.71 -1.48
C TYR A 117 0.12 6.49 -0.65
N GLY A 118 -0.09 6.60 0.63
CA GLY A 118 0.02 5.49 1.58
C GLY A 118 -0.75 5.84 2.84
N TYR A 119 -0.91 4.88 3.72
CA TYR A 119 -1.43 5.15 5.04
C TYR A 119 -0.59 4.46 6.11
N ALA A 120 -0.59 5.03 7.29
CA ALA A 120 -0.05 4.42 8.49
C ALA A 120 -1.06 4.55 9.62
N HIS A 121 -1.09 3.55 10.49
CA HIS A 121 -1.84 3.65 11.73
C HIS A 121 -1.31 4.82 12.54
N LYS A 122 -2.21 5.57 13.19
CA LYS A 122 -1.85 6.73 14.03
C LYS A 122 -0.82 6.36 15.11
N ASP A 123 -0.97 5.18 15.69
CA ASP A 123 -0.09 4.68 16.75
C ASP A 123 1.16 3.98 16.20
N ASN A 124 1.29 3.80 14.88
CA ASN A 124 2.45 3.19 14.26
C ASN A 124 3.50 4.28 13.92
N GLU A 125 4.15 4.77 14.96
CA GLU A 125 5.18 5.80 14.84
C GLU A 125 6.32 5.41 13.89
N ALA A 126 6.74 4.15 13.92
CA ALA A 126 7.79 3.66 13.03
C ALA A 126 7.41 3.79 11.54
N SER A 127 6.17 3.43 11.20
CA SER A 127 5.67 3.58 9.82
C SER A 127 5.50 5.05 9.43
N ARG A 128 5.01 5.88 10.34
CA ARG A 128 4.86 7.32 10.11
C ARG A 128 6.21 7.98 9.87
N ASN A 129 7.18 7.74 10.74
CA ASN A 129 8.54 8.25 10.60
C ASN A 129 9.19 7.79 9.30
N LEU A 130 8.98 6.54 8.90
CA LEU A 130 9.46 6.03 7.62
C LEU A 130 8.85 6.81 6.46
N MET A 131 7.54 7.00 6.45
CA MET A 131 6.84 7.75 5.39
C MET A 131 7.32 9.20 5.33
N GLU A 132 7.39 9.89 6.45
CA GLU A 132 7.78 11.30 6.51
C GLU A 132 9.26 11.51 6.18
N LEU A 133 10.16 10.76 6.83
CA LEU A 133 11.60 11.02 6.76
C LEU A 133 12.27 10.37 5.54
N ILE A 134 11.79 9.22 5.11
CA ILE A 134 12.42 8.44 4.04
C ILE A 134 11.71 8.64 2.70
N TYR A 135 10.39 8.56 2.69
CA TYR A 135 9.61 8.74 1.47
C TYR A 135 9.28 10.22 1.19
N GLY A 136 9.62 11.14 2.09
CA GLY A 136 9.31 12.56 1.94
C GLY A 136 7.81 12.84 1.91
N MET A 137 7.06 11.96 2.46
CA MET A 137 5.61 12.03 2.48
C MET A 137 5.13 12.90 3.64
N TRP A 138 4.02 13.60 3.50
CA TRP A 138 3.39 14.38 4.59
C TRP A 138 1.92 14.01 4.74
N ALA A 139 1.44 14.12 5.98
CA ALA A 139 0.05 13.83 6.29
C ALA A 139 -0.90 14.84 5.66
N VAL A 140 -1.98 14.34 5.11
CA VAL A 140 -3.00 15.20 4.51
C VAL A 140 -4.36 15.01 5.07
N GLN A 141 -4.62 13.81 5.54
CA GLN A 141 -5.96 13.47 5.99
C GLN A 141 -5.90 12.38 7.03
N GLU A 142 -6.72 12.53 8.06
CA GLU A 142 -7.04 11.51 9.01
C GLU A 142 -8.29 10.78 8.53
N ILE A 143 -8.25 9.45 8.52
CA ILE A 143 -9.40 8.61 8.20
C ILE A 143 -9.77 7.85 9.46
N LYS A 144 -11.06 7.95 9.86
CA LYS A 144 -11.62 7.14 10.93
C LYS A 144 -12.33 5.94 10.34
N GLU A 145 -11.90 4.75 10.72
CA GLU A 145 -12.63 3.54 10.45
C GLU A 145 -13.60 3.29 11.62
N VAL A 146 -14.88 3.27 11.31
CA VAL A 146 -15.95 3.00 12.28
C VAL A 146 -16.56 1.64 11.95
N GLU A 147 -16.55 0.75 12.93
CA GLU A 147 -17.15 -0.57 12.82
C GLU A 147 -18.60 -0.55 13.32
N ILE A 148 -19.54 -0.98 12.47
CA ILE A 148 -20.96 -1.05 12.80
C ILE A 148 -21.45 -2.48 12.51
N GLY A 149 -21.43 -3.35 13.50
CA GLY A 149 -21.73 -4.77 13.33
C GLY A 149 -20.71 -5.47 12.43
N ASP A 150 -21.15 -6.01 11.30
CA ASP A 150 -20.28 -6.65 10.29
C ASP A 150 -19.76 -5.67 9.23
N PHE A 151 -20.10 -4.40 9.36
CA PHE A 151 -19.74 -3.33 8.41
C PHE A 151 -18.65 -2.43 8.99
N TRP A 152 -17.84 -1.89 8.11
CA TRP A 152 -16.99 -0.77 8.47
C TRP A 152 -17.23 0.41 7.52
N VAL A 153 -17.06 1.60 8.04
CA VAL A 153 -17.23 2.85 7.33
C VAL A 153 -15.97 3.67 7.49
N ASN A 154 -15.39 4.10 6.38
CA ASN A 154 -14.33 5.09 6.41
C ASN A 154 -14.97 6.48 6.48
N VAL A 155 -14.78 7.15 7.61
CA VAL A 155 -15.22 8.53 7.80
C VAL A 155 -14.02 9.44 7.58
N VAL A 156 -14.12 10.26 6.56
CA VAL A 156 -13.15 11.31 6.27
C VAL A 156 -13.67 12.60 6.92
N PRO A 157 -12.98 13.15 7.94
CA PRO A 157 -13.41 14.39 8.56
C PRO A 157 -13.54 15.53 7.52
N GLY A 158 -14.69 16.19 7.51
CA GLY A 158 -15.00 17.25 6.53
C GLY A 158 -15.52 16.77 5.17
N SER A 159 -15.76 15.47 4.99
CA SER A 159 -16.45 14.92 3.81
C SER A 159 -17.91 14.62 4.14
N ASP A 160 -18.83 15.08 3.31
CA ASP A 160 -20.28 14.83 3.46
C ASP A 160 -20.67 13.40 3.02
N THR A 161 -19.76 12.65 2.43
CA THR A 161 -20.02 11.29 1.94
C THR A 161 -19.12 10.26 2.62
N PRO A 162 -19.64 9.49 3.58
CA PRO A 162 -18.93 8.36 4.13
C PRO A 162 -18.67 7.32 3.02
N LYS A 163 -17.43 6.85 2.90
CA LYS A 163 -17.11 5.73 2.00
C LYS A 163 -17.37 4.42 2.73
N PHE A 164 -18.35 3.66 2.25
CA PHE A 164 -18.67 2.35 2.77
C PHE A 164 -17.74 1.30 2.18
N GLY A 165 -17.08 0.54 3.05
CA GLY A 165 -16.30 -0.63 2.66
C GLY A 165 -17.11 -1.92 2.77
N PRO A 166 -16.78 -2.94 1.99
CA PRO A 166 -17.43 -4.22 2.10
C PRO A 166 -17.02 -4.97 3.37
N PHE A 167 -17.86 -5.87 3.75
CA PHE A 167 -17.83 -6.69 4.96
C PHE A 167 -16.57 -7.52 5.15
N SER A 168 -16.03 -7.58 6.36
CA SER A 168 -15.03 -8.57 6.75
C SER A 168 -15.08 -8.84 8.24
N LYS A 169 -15.21 -10.10 8.61
CA LYS A 169 -15.25 -10.58 10.01
C LYS A 169 -13.89 -10.89 10.65
N LYS A 170 -12.75 -10.85 9.93
CA LYS A 170 -11.45 -11.25 10.48
C LYS A 170 -10.30 -10.39 9.95
N GLY A 171 -9.43 -9.97 10.87
CA GLY A 171 -8.09 -9.46 10.56
C GLY A 171 -7.98 -7.97 10.31
N ARG A 172 -8.81 -7.16 10.95
CA ARG A 172 -8.69 -5.71 10.90
C ARG A 172 -7.92 -5.15 12.06
N HIS A 173 -7.09 -4.22 11.72
CA HIS A 173 -6.63 -3.25 12.69
C HIS A 173 -7.62 -2.08 12.61
N SER A 174 -8.49 -1.95 13.62
CA SER A 174 -9.26 -0.74 13.83
C SER A 174 -8.30 0.34 14.29
N GLY A 175 -8.31 1.47 13.64
CA GLY A 175 -7.49 2.59 14.04
C GLY A 175 -7.57 3.74 13.05
N ASP A 176 -7.25 4.92 13.55
CA ASP A 176 -7.19 6.11 12.74
C ASP A 176 -6.04 5.98 11.73
N GLY A 177 -6.36 5.89 10.45
CA GLY A 177 -5.42 5.84 9.35
C GLY A 177 -4.90 7.23 9.01
N PHE A 178 -3.66 7.28 8.59
CA PHE A 178 -3.00 8.49 8.15
C PHE A 178 -2.94 8.47 6.62
N GLN A 179 -3.49 9.48 5.98
CA GLN A 179 -3.54 9.58 4.53
C GLN A 179 -2.83 10.84 4.02
N MET A 180 -2.26 10.74 2.86
CA MET A 180 -1.48 11.79 2.24
C MET A 180 -2.26 12.73 1.32
N PRO A 181 -1.74 13.93 0.97
CA PRO A 181 -2.45 14.95 0.24
C PRO A 181 -2.87 14.53 -1.13
N GLY A 182 -4.14 14.82 -1.31
CA GLY A 182 -4.64 14.91 -2.65
C GLY A 182 -3.98 16.05 -3.42
N ARG A 183 -3.97 15.85 -4.72
CA ARG A 183 -3.65 16.78 -5.78
C ARG A 183 -4.03 18.23 -5.41
N PRO A 184 -3.14 19.21 -5.57
CA PRO A 184 -3.56 20.60 -5.65
C PRO A 184 -4.63 20.70 -6.73
N ARG A 185 -5.79 21.25 -6.39
CA ARG A 185 -6.83 21.46 -7.40
C ARG A 185 -6.25 22.34 -8.51
N SER A 186 -6.54 21.99 -9.75
CA SER A 186 -6.11 22.73 -10.94
C SER A 186 -6.74 24.13 -10.99
N GLY A 187 -6.37 24.98 -10.08
CA GLY A 187 -6.86 26.33 -9.92
C GLY A 187 -5.99 27.17 -9.00
N ASP A 188 -5.01 26.52 -8.33
CA ASP A 188 -4.14 27.19 -7.35
C ASP A 188 -2.71 27.41 -7.90
N MET A 189 -2.54 27.47 -9.24
CA MET A 189 -1.32 27.93 -9.91
C MET A 189 -1.60 29.14 -10.75
#